data_e29f30f16028e52c2a77ccf9533875a1
#
_entry.id   e29f30f16028e52c2a77ccf9533875a1
#
_cell.length_a   1.000
_cell.length_b   1.000
_cell.length_c   1.000
_cell.angle_alpha   90.00
_cell.angle_beta   90.00
_cell.angle_gamma   90.00
#
_symmetry.space_group_name_H-M   'P 1'
#
loop_
_entity.id
_entity.type
_entity.pdbx_description
1 polymer ?
#
loop_
_entity_poly.entity_id
_entity_poly.type
_entity_poly.pdbx_seq_one_letter_code
_entity_poly.pdbx_strand_id
1 'polypeptide(L)'
;MKKNISILIVGGTGFIGYHLAKRAKKYNWKITSISSKRPQKKRSLSGIKYLICDIGNKKKLQKKIKNKYFNYVVNLGGYVDHSKFKKTYNSHYLGCKNLAEIFIKNYPETFLQMGSSGEYGNLKSPQKENKKCFPLTVYSKAKLSASLYLLKLFREKNFPATILRLYQAYGPHQDVNRFIPIVITNCLKKSKFPCSDGKQFRDFIYIEDLISAIIQALKRKQSLGKIINIGTGKPKKIRKIIKFINNYLKGGHPIYGKVKLRKDENLKTYPDLKNARRILKWKAKTNFFSGLKKTIRFYKNERKSAY
;
A
#
# COMPACT_ATOMS: atom_id res chain seq x y z
N MET A 1 32.75 5.69 -4.31
CA MET A 1 32.00 6.36 -3.24
C MET A 1 30.58 5.84 -3.16
N LYS A 2 30.08 5.38 -2.00
CA LYS A 2 28.65 5.00 -1.84
C LYS A 2 27.81 6.26 -2.01
N LYS A 3 26.96 6.30 -3.04
CA LYS A 3 26.04 7.42 -3.30
C LYS A 3 25.14 7.65 -2.07
N ASN A 4 25.17 8.83 -1.47
CA ASN A 4 24.32 9.20 -0.35
C ASN A 4 22.87 9.34 -0.84
N ILE A 5 22.13 8.26 -0.87
CA ILE A 5 20.75 8.22 -1.37
C ILE A 5 19.81 8.81 -0.32
N SER A 6 18.95 9.72 -0.76
CA SER A 6 17.88 10.32 0.04
C SER A 6 16.50 9.89 -0.46
N ILE A 7 15.59 9.55 0.46
CA ILE A 7 14.22 9.15 0.14
C ILE A 7 13.21 9.97 0.94
N LEU A 8 12.18 10.46 0.24
CA LEU A 8 10.98 11.01 0.84
C LEU A 8 9.87 9.95 0.83
N ILE A 9 9.36 9.58 2.01
CA ILE A 9 8.24 8.65 2.17
C ILE A 9 7.02 9.41 2.64
N VAL A 10 6.06 9.65 1.76
CA VAL A 10 4.77 10.22 2.14
C VAL A 10 3.86 9.11 2.66
N GLY A 11 3.29 9.30 3.85
CA GLY A 11 2.62 8.23 4.59
C GLY A 11 3.58 7.29 5.31
N GLY A 12 4.80 7.76 5.63
CA GLY A 12 5.86 6.96 6.27
C GLY A 12 5.52 6.46 7.68
N THR A 13 4.53 7.03 8.36
CA THR A 13 4.03 6.56 9.67
C THR A 13 2.98 5.44 9.56
N GLY A 14 2.50 5.15 8.34
CA GLY A 14 1.56 4.07 8.06
C GLY A 14 2.24 2.70 7.96
N PHE A 15 1.43 1.66 7.79
CA PHE A 15 1.89 0.26 7.70
C PHE A 15 2.98 0.04 6.65
N ILE A 16 2.72 0.38 5.39
CA ILE A 16 3.68 0.18 4.29
C ILE A 16 4.88 1.11 4.46
N GLY A 17 4.62 2.38 4.83
CA GLY A 17 5.67 3.39 5.00
C GLY A 17 6.68 3.03 6.10
N TYR A 18 6.22 2.48 7.22
CA TYR A 18 7.08 1.97 8.29
C TYR A 18 8.05 0.89 7.77
N HIS A 19 7.53 -0.12 7.07
CA HIS A 19 8.36 -1.20 6.53
C HIS A 19 9.32 -0.72 5.45
N LEU A 20 8.91 0.24 4.61
CA LEU A 20 9.79 0.86 3.62
C LEU A 20 10.91 1.64 4.30
N ALA A 21 10.59 2.45 5.30
CA ALA A 21 11.57 3.20 6.09
C ALA A 21 12.56 2.25 6.79
N LYS A 22 12.06 1.17 7.40
CA LYS A 22 12.91 0.13 8.02
C LYS A 22 13.87 -0.52 7.01
N ARG A 23 13.42 -0.77 5.79
CA ARG A 23 14.26 -1.31 4.71
C ARG A 23 15.26 -0.28 4.19
N ALA A 24 14.85 0.97 3.99
CA ALA A 24 15.72 2.06 3.54
C ALA A 24 16.83 2.34 4.57
N LYS A 25 16.52 2.26 5.88
CA LYS A 25 17.52 2.37 6.95
C LYS A 25 18.61 1.28 6.84
N LYS A 26 18.23 0.03 6.48
CA LYS A 26 19.22 -1.04 6.24
C LYS A 26 20.14 -0.78 5.05
N TYR A 27 19.75 0.10 4.14
CA TYR A 27 20.58 0.55 3.00
C TYR A 27 21.34 1.84 3.30
N ASN A 28 21.30 2.34 4.53
CA ASN A 28 21.92 3.61 4.97
C ASN A 28 21.40 4.82 4.17
N TRP A 29 20.13 4.79 3.72
CA TRP A 29 19.52 5.93 3.05
C TRP A 29 19.11 7.03 4.04
N LYS A 30 19.28 8.29 3.64
CA LYS A 30 18.74 9.44 4.38
C LYS A 30 17.22 9.50 4.21
N ILE A 31 16.46 9.29 5.30
CA ILE A 31 15.02 9.12 5.24
C ILE A 31 14.30 10.34 5.79
N THR A 32 13.39 10.90 4.98
CA THR A 32 12.40 11.89 5.43
C THR A 32 11.01 11.28 5.27
N SER A 33 10.22 11.31 6.33
CA SER A 33 8.82 10.87 6.36
C SER A 33 7.89 12.06 6.45
N ILE A 34 6.89 12.16 5.57
CA ILE A 34 5.79 13.12 5.69
C ILE A 34 4.50 12.37 5.97
N SER A 35 3.77 12.79 6.99
CA SER A 35 2.46 12.25 7.35
C SER A 35 1.62 13.29 8.08
N SER A 36 0.29 13.14 8.07
CA SER A 36 -0.62 14.04 8.78
C SER A 36 -0.53 13.92 10.30
N LYS A 37 0.04 12.81 10.82
CA LYS A 37 0.20 12.53 12.26
C LYS A 37 1.60 11.98 12.55
N ARG A 38 2.06 12.14 13.79
CA ARG A 38 3.28 11.48 14.29
C ARG A 38 3.14 9.95 14.25
N PRO A 39 4.25 9.19 14.15
CA PRO A 39 4.19 7.74 14.22
C PRO A 39 3.72 7.28 15.61
N GLN A 40 2.96 6.20 15.64
CA GLN A 40 2.71 5.47 16.89
C GLN A 40 4.04 4.87 17.38
N LYS A 41 4.23 4.72 18.70
CA LYS A 41 5.44 4.16 19.31
C LYS A 41 5.97 2.91 18.59
N LYS A 42 5.09 1.96 18.31
CA LYS A 42 5.39 0.70 17.60
C LYS A 42 5.82 0.84 16.13
N ARG A 43 5.64 2.01 15.51
CA ARG A 43 6.07 2.33 14.13
C ARG A 43 7.04 3.50 14.09
N SER A 44 7.58 3.93 15.22
CA SER A 44 8.63 4.94 15.28
C SER A 44 9.99 4.30 15.06
N LEU A 45 10.84 4.95 14.30
CA LEU A 45 12.20 4.50 14.00
C LEU A 45 13.17 5.66 14.28
N SER A 46 14.27 5.38 14.97
CA SER A 46 15.35 6.35 15.19
C SER A 46 16.07 6.69 13.88
N GLY A 47 16.62 7.90 13.78
CA GLY A 47 17.39 8.36 12.62
C GLY A 47 16.51 8.75 11.40
N ILE A 48 15.21 8.92 11.58
CA ILE A 48 14.28 9.36 10.53
C ILE A 48 13.81 10.78 10.83
N LYS A 49 13.84 11.65 9.83
CA LYS A 49 13.24 12.99 9.92
C LYS A 49 11.73 12.90 9.67
N TYR A 50 10.92 13.04 10.74
CA TYR A 50 9.46 13.08 10.64
C TYR A 50 8.97 14.51 10.45
N LEU A 51 8.25 14.77 9.36
CA LEU A 51 7.58 16.04 9.06
C LEU A 51 6.07 15.83 9.12
N ILE A 52 5.39 16.63 9.93
CA ILE A 52 3.94 16.57 10.06
C ILE A 52 3.33 17.58 9.09
N CYS A 53 2.61 17.05 8.08
CA CYS A 53 1.96 17.86 7.06
C CYS A 53 0.87 17.05 6.35
N ASP A 54 -0.27 17.69 6.08
CA ASP A 54 -1.26 17.19 5.13
C ASP A 54 -0.81 17.57 3.72
N ILE A 55 -0.59 16.59 2.85
CA ILE A 55 -0.18 16.78 1.46
C ILE A 55 -1.27 17.44 0.59
N GLY A 56 -2.53 17.43 1.04
CA GLY A 56 -3.61 18.19 0.42
C GLY A 56 -3.42 19.72 0.54
N ASN A 57 -2.64 20.17 1.52
CA ASN A 57 -2.30 21.59 1.70
C ASN A 57 -0.97 21.92 0.99
N LYS A 58 -1.07 22.38 -0.27
CA LYS A 58 0.10 22.66 -1.11
C LYS A 58 1.05 23.68 -0.49
N LYS A 59 0.55 24.79 0.06
CA LYS A 59 1.37 25.86 0.66
C LYS A 59 2.19 25.33 1.84
N LYS A 60 1.56 24.60 2.77
CA LYS A 60 2.26 24.00 3.92
C LYS A 60 3.25 22.93 3.47
N LEU A 61 2.89 22.07 2.51
CA LEU A 61 3.76 21.05 1.95
C LEU A 61 5.01 21.67 1.31
N GLN A 62 4.82 22.67 0.45
CA GLN A 62 5.91 23.39 -0.22
C GLN A 62 6.89 23.99 0.81
N LYS A 63 6.41 24.67 1.86
CA LYS A 63 7.24 25.21 2.95
C LYS A 63 8.09 24.13 3.64
N LYS A 64 7.57 22.89 3.80
CA LYS A 64 8.28 21.79 4.48
C LYS A 64 9.38 21.15 3.64
N ILE A 65 9.23 21.12 2.30
CA ILE A 65 10.15 20.42 1.39
C ILE A 65 10.80 21.35 0.34
N LYS A 66 10.56 22.66 0.39
CA LYS A 66 11.20 23.65 -0.48
C LYS A 66 12.73 23.47 -0.44
N ASN A 67 13.36 23.54 -1.61
CA ASN A 67 14.81 23.44 -1.80
C ASN A 67 15.45 22.13 -1.29
N LYS A 68 14.66 21.05 -1.10
CA LYS A 68 15.18 19.74 -0.75
C LYS A 68 15.18 18.84 -1.98
N TYR A 69 16.33 18.24 -2.25
CA TYR A 69 16.45 17.18 -3.22
C TYR A 69 16.25 15.81 -2.57
N PHE A 70 15.56 14.93 -3.27
CA PHE A 70 15.42 13.51 -2.92
C PHE A 70 15.68 12.67 -4.17
N ASN A 71 16.54 11.66 -4.04
CA ASN A 71 16.72 10.69 -5.12
C ASN A 71 15.40 9.95 -5.39
N TYR A 72 14.68 9.61 -4.34
CA TYR A 72 13.41 8.89 -4.46
C TYR A 72 12.29 9.58 -3.69
N VAL A 73 11.13 9.67 -4.31
CA VAL A 73 9.89 10.10 -3.68
C VAL A 73 8.88 8.97 -3.78
N VAL A 74 8.37 8.50 -2.65
CA VAL A 74 7.39 7.41 -2.59
C VAL A 74 6.11 7.91 -1.94
N ASN A 75 5.04 8.04 -2.73
CA ASN A 75 3.74 8.46 -2.24
C ASN A 75 2.87 7.27 -1.88
N LEU A 76 2.81 6.98 -0.57
CA LEU A 76 1.91 6.01 0.06
C LEU A 76 0.78 6.72 0.81
N GLY A 77 0.75 8.06 0.75
CA GLY A 77 -0.19 8.90 1.48
C GLY A 77 -1.63 8.70 1.01
N GLY A 78 -2.54 8.95 1.92
CA GLY A 78 -3.97 8.92 1.65
C GLY A 78 -4.81 8.78 2.91
N TYR A 79 -6.05 9.22 2.83
CA TYR A 79 -7.00 9.15 3.92
C TYR A 79 -7.63 7.77 3.98
N VAL A 80 -7.66 7.17 5.18
CA VAL A 80 -8.02 5.74 5.36
C VAL A 80 -9.52 5.53 5.47
N ASP A 81 -10.24 6.52 6.01
CA ASP A 81 -11.70 6.48 6.14
C ASP A 81 -12.36 6.99 4.84
N HIS A 82 -12.67 6.06 3.95
CA HIS A 82 -13.19 6.37 2.63
C HIS A 82 -14.66 6.82 2.63
N SER A 83 -15.33 6.87 3.78
CA SER A 83 -16.70 7.43 3.92
C SER A 83 -16.72 8.94 3.71
N LYS A 84 -15.60 9.63 3.97
CA LYS A 84 -15.46 11.08 3.82
C LYS A 84 -14.94 11.44 2.42
N PHE A 85 -15.84 11.58 1.45
CA PHE A 85 -15.55 11.77 0.03
C PHE A 85 -14.51 12.86 -0.26
N LYS A 86 -14.76 14.10 0.18
CA LYS A 86 -13.87 15.24 -0.07
C LYS A 86 -12.46 15.02 0.48
N LYS A 87 -12.35 14.49 1.72
CA LYS A 87 -11.04 14.18 2.31
C LYS A 87 -10.33 13.04 1.57
N THR A 88 -11.07 12.02 1.15
CA THR A 88 -10.53 10.91 0.37
C THR A 88 -9.99 11.39 -0.97
N TYR A 89 -10.77 12.17 -1.73
CA TYR A 89 -10.35 12.69 -3.03
C TYR A 89 -9.13 13.62 -2.89
N ASN A 90 -9.20 14.56 -1.95
CA ASN A 90 -8.12 15.52 -1.71
C ASN A 90 -6.80 14.83 -1.32
N SER A 91 -6.85 13.85 -0.43
CA SER A 91 -5.62 13.17 0.02
C SER A 91 -5.00 12.27 -1.05
N HIS A 92 -5.82 11.59 -1.88
CA HIS A 92 -5.31 10.64 -2.87
C HIS A 92 -4.98 11.27 -4.22
N TYR A 93 -5.78 12.21 -4.70
CA TYR A 93 -5.54 12.89 -5.97
C TYR A 93 -4.83 14.23 -5.81
N LEU A 94 -5.43 15.20 -5.10
CA LEU A 94 -4.83 16.52 -4.96
C LEU A 94 -3.48 16.46 -4.23
N GLY A 95 -3.36 15.62 -3.20
CA GLY A 95 -2.08 15.40 -2.53
C GLY A 95 -0.99 14.86 -3.47
N CYS A 96 -1.33 13.94 -4.36
CA CYS A 96 -0.42 13.44 -5.39
C CYS A 96 -0.04 14.56 -6.39
N LYS A 97 -1.03 15.31 -6.86
CA LYS A 97 -0.83 16.46 -7.76
C LYS A 97 0.08 17.51 -7.12
N ASN A 98 -0.18 17.92 -5.89
CA ASN A 98 0.65 18.88 -5.15
C ASN A 98 2.11 18.45 -5.04
N LEU A 99 2.33 17.16 -4.71
CA LEU A 99 3.68 16.60 -4.63
C LEU A 99 4.37 16.66 -5.99
N ALA A 100 3.73 16.18 -7.05
CA ALA A 100 4.31 16.18 -8.39
C ALA A 100 4.65 17.59 -8.87
N GLU A 101 3.74 18.57 -8.66
CA GLU A 101 3.98 19.97 -9.04
C GLU A 101 5.16 20.62 -8.29
N ILE A 102 5.40 20.23 -7.03
CA ILE A 102 6.57 20.72 -6.30
C ILE A 102 7.85 20.11 -6.89
N PHE A 103 7.84 18.82 -7.25
CA PHE A 103 8.99 18.12 -7.78
C PHE A 103 9.24 18.33 -9.28
N ILE A 104 8.32 18.96 -10.03
CA ILE A 104 8.57 19.37 -11.43
C ILE A 104 9.75 20.34 -11.55
N LYS A 105 10.03 21.15 -10.53
CA LYS A 105 11.16 22.09 -10.54
C LYS A 105 12.51 21.42 -10.25
N ASN A 106 12.51 20.24 -9.62
CA ASN A 106 13.71 19.48 -9.28
C ASN A 106 13.34 18.00 -9.21
N TYR A 107 13.47 17.28 -10.32
CA TYR A 107 13.04 15.90 -10.47
C TYR A 107 13.80 14.96 -9.55
N PRO A 108 13.09 14.04 -8.85
CA PRO A 108 13.74 12.86 -8.26
C PRO A 108 14.21 11.90 -9.35
N GLU A 109 15.07 10.95 -9.02
CA GLU A 109 15.39 9.84 -9.94
C GLU A 109 14.14 8.98 -10.23
N THR A 110 13.26 8.83 -9.23
CA THR A 110 11.97 8.16 -9.38
C THR A 110 10.94 8.74 -8.41
N PHE A 111 9.78 9.09 -8.95
CA PHE A 111 8.56 9.41 -8.21
C PHE A 111 7.63 8.19 -8.26
N LEU A 112 7.51 7.44 -7.17
CA LEU A 112 6.66 6.27 -7.09
C LEU A 112 5.33 6.61 -6.44
N GLN A 113 4.24 6.35 -7.17
CA GLN A 113 2.86 6.44 -6.67
C GLN A 113 2.31 5.06 -6.34
N MET A 114 1.83 4.88 -5.12
CA MET A 114 1.06 3.69 -4.80
C MET A 114 -0.36 3.82 -5.32
N GLY A 115 -0.65 3.09 -6.39
CA GLY A 115 -1.98 2.88 -6.94
C GLY A 115 -2.74 1.77 -6.21
N SER A 116 -3.85 1.32 -6.77
CA SER A 116 -4.73 0.31 -6.18
C SER A 116 -5.37 -0.58 -7.23
N SER A 117 -5.55 -1.87 -6.93
CA SER A 117 -6.41 -2.76 -7.72
C SER A 117 -7.86 -2.28 -7.84
N GLY A 118 -8.31 -1.42 -6.90
CA GLY A 118 -9.62 -0.78 -6.99
C GLY A 118 -9.81 0.11 -8.22
N GLU A 119 -8.73 0.59 -8.84
CA GLU A 119 -8.79 1.37 -10.09
C GLU A 119 -9.46 0.60 -11.23
N TYR A 120 -9.32 -0.73 -11.24
CA TYR A 120 -9.94 -1.60 -12.25
C TYR A 120 -11.47 -1.72 -12.13
N GLY A 121 -12.04 -1.47 -10.95
CA GLY A 121 -13.47 -1.69 -10.68
C GLY A 121 -13.86 -3.16 -10.91
N ASN A 122 -14.89 -3.39 -11.73
CA ASN A 122 -15.43 -4.73 -12.00
C ASN A 122 -14.72 -5.50 -13.13
N LEU A 123 -13.53 -5.06 -13.54
CA LEU A 123 -12.78 -5.79 -14.58
C LEU A 123 -12.49 -7.23 -14.13
N LYS A 124 -12.81 -8.19 -15.03
CA LYS A 124 -12.53 -9.62 -14.80
C LYS A 124 -11.02 -9.86 -14.60
N SER A 125 -10.70 -10.79 -13.71
CA SER A 125 -9.30 -11.23 -13.45
C SER A 125 -8.90 -12.40 -14.35
N PRO A 126 -7.59 -12.49 -14.68
CA PRO A 126 -6.46 -11.68 -14.21
C PRO A 126 -6.48 -10.26 -14.78
N GLN A 127 -6.38 -9.26 -13.88
CA GLN A 127 -6.46 -7.86 -14.29
C GLN A 127 -5.13 -7.41 -14.92
N LYS A 128 -5.21 -6.83 -16.14
CA LYS A 128 -4.05 -6.39 -16.93
C LYS A 128 -3.98 -4.86 -16.96
N GLU A 129 -2.77 -4.29 -16.92
CA GLU A 129 -2.52 -2.85 -16.82
C GLU A 129 -2.99 -2.05 -18.04
N ASN A 130 -3.04 -2.68 -19.23
CA ASN A 130 -3.48 -2.07 -20.48
C ASN A 130 -5.01 -2.03 -20.69
N LYS A 131 -5.78 -2.57 -19.75
CA LYS A 131 -7.24 -2.56 -19.85
C LYS A 131 -7.82 -1.26 -19.30
N LYS A 132 -8.93 -0.80 -19.91
CA LYS A 132 -9.70 0.35 -19.45
C LYS A 132 -10.19 0.11 -18.03
N CYS A 133 -10.07 1.12 -17.16
CA CYS A 133 -10.45 1.07 -15.77
C CYS A 133 -11.83 1.67 -15.54
N PHE A 134 -12.64 1.05 -14.67
CA PHE A 134 -13.99 1.49 -14.33
C PHE A 134 -14.16 1.60 -12.81
N PRO A 135 -13.46 2.55 -12.14
CA PRO A 135 -13.46 2.65 -10.68
C PRO A 135 -14.86 3.00 -10.15
N LEU A 136 -15.31 2.27 -9.13
CA LEU A 136 -16.67 2.41 -8.58
C LEU A 136 -16.72 3.38 -7.40
N THR A 137 -15.67 3.41 -6.56
CA THR A 137 -15.66 4.20 -5.33
C THR A 137 -14.88 5.51 -5.51
N VAL A 138 -15.15 6.52 -4.66
CA VAL A 138 -14.38 7.78 -4.64
C VAL A 138 -12.89 7.54 -4.45
N TYR A 139 -12.52 6.59 -3.57
CA TYR A 139 -11.14 6.17 -3.40
C TYR A 139 -10.51 5.67 -4.70
N SER A 140 -11.19 4.75 -5.38
CA SER A 140 -10.70 4.15 -6.63
C SER A 140 -10.62 5.18 -7.76
N LYS A 141 -11.60 6.10 -7.85
CA LYS A 141 -11.61 7.22 -8.80
C LYS A 141 -10.43 8.16 -8.54
N ALA A 142 -10.18 8.54 -7.29
CA ALA A 142 -9.05 9.40 -6.91
C ALA A 142 -7.69 8.75 -7.21
N LYS A 143 -7.56 7.44 -6.97
CA LYS A 143 -6.34 6.68 -7.31
C LYS A 143 -6.10 6.63 -8.82
N LEU A 144 -7.15 6.37 -9.61
CA LEU A 144 -7.05 6.38 -11.08
C LEU A 144 -6.69 7.78 -11.60
N SER A 145 -7.34 8.84 -11.09
CA SER A 145 -7.02 10.23 -11.46
C SER A 145 -5.56 10.58 -11.17
N ALA A 146 -5.01 10.16 -10.02
CA ALA A 146 -3.60 10.33 -9.70
C ALA A 146 -2.68 9.58 -10.67
N SER A 147 -3.03 8.33 -11.01
CA SER A 147 -2.27 7.52 -11.96
C SER A 147 -2.24 8.16 -13.35
N LEU A 148 -3.40 8.59 -13.86
CA LEU A 148 -3.52 9.22 -15.18
C LEU A 148 -2.80 10.58 -15.24
N TYR A 149 -2.91 11.39 -14.19
CA TYR A 149 -2.19 12.67 -14.08
C TYR A 149 -0.67 12.48 -14.15
N LEU A 150 -0.12 11.50 -13.44
CA LEU A 150 1.31 11.23 -13.47
C LEU A 150 1.78 10.68 -14.83
N LEU A 151 0.98 9.83 -15.49
CA LEU A 151 1.27 9.36 -16.85
C LEU A 151 1.24 10.52 -17.87
N LYS A 152 0.32 11.48 -17.70
CA LYS A 152 0.28 12.70 -18.50
C LYS A 152 1.57 13.51 -18.30
N LEU A 153 1.98 13.74 -17.05
CA LEU A 153 3.23 14.46 -16.74
C LEU A 153 4.48 13.75 -17.29
N PHE A 154 4.50 12.41 -17.29
CA PHE A 154 5.60 11.67 -17.91
C PHE A 154 5.67 11.93 -19.42
N ARG A 155 4.53 11.88 -20.13
CA ARG A 155 4.49 12.11 -21.58
C ARG A 155 4.85 13.54 -21.97
N GLU A 156 4.36 14.54 -21.22
CA GLU A 156 4.48 15.96 -21.58
C GLU A 156 5.78 16.59 -21.05
N LYS A 157 6.29 16.09 -19.93
CA LYS A 157 7.40 16.74 -19.20
C LYS A 157 8.50 15.77 -18.78
N ASN A 158 8.48 14.52 -19.24
CA ASN A 158 9.41 13.46 -18.81
C ASN A 158 9.49 13.30 -17.27
N PHE A 159 8.41 13.65 -16.54
CA PHE A 159 8.37 13.51 -15.09
C PHE A 159 8.54 12.04 -14.68
N PRO A 160 9.55 11.66 -13.87
CA PRO A 160 9.98 10.27 -13.68
C PRO A 160 9.03 9.46 -12.78
N ALA A 161 7.77 9.36 -13.17
CA ALA A 161 6.72 8.67 -12.43
C ALA A 161 6.70 7.17 -12.70
N THR A 162 6.50 6.38 -11.63
CA THR A 162 6.17 4.95 -11.68
C THR A 162 4.93 4.71 -10.81
N ILE A 163 3.96 3.97 -11.32
CA ILE A 163 2.73 3.64 -10.59
C ILE A 163 2.70 2.15 -10.27
N LEU A 164 2.56 1.79 -8.98
CA LEU A 164 2.37 0.40 -8.55
C LEU A 164 0.92 0.19 -8.13
N ARG A 165 0.12 -0.58 -8.90
CA ARG A 165 -1.24 -0.98 -8.52
C ARG A 165 -1.19 -2.14 -7.54
N LEU A 166 -1.37 -1.82 -6.26
CA LEU A 166 -1.28 -2.76 -5.17
C LEU A 166 -2.59 -3.54 -4.98
N TYR A 167 -2.47 -4.85 -4.77
CA TYR A 167 -3.53 -5.73 -4.27
C TYR A 167 -3.52 -5.75 -2.73
N GLN A 168 -3.97 -6.82 -2.05
CA GLN A 168 -4.15 -6.80 -0.60
C GLN A 168 -2.82 -7.04 0.14
N ALA A 169 -2.17 -6.00 0.63
CA ALA A 169 -1.00 -6.15 1.48
C ALA A 169 -1.37 -6.63 2.89
N TYR A 170 -0.57 -7.51 3.47
CA TYR A 170 -0.72 -7.97 4.85
C TYR A 170 0.64 -8.22 5.52
N GLY A 171 0.66 -8.22 6.84
CA GLY A 171 1.88 -8.50 7.61
C GLY A 171 1.88 -7.89 9.02
N PRO A 172 2.99 -8.06 9.76
CA PRO A 172 3.22 -7.41 11.04
C PRO A 172 3.03 -5.90 10.98
N HIS A 173 2.57 -5.28 12.07
CA HIS A 173 2.28 -3.85 12.18
C HIS A 173 1.16 -3.32 11.26
N GLN A 174 0.34 -4.18 10.62
CA GLN A 174 -0.86 -3.72 9.92
C GLN A 174 -1.90 -3.20 10.92
N ASP A 175 -2.71 -2.21 10.51
CA ASP A 175 -3.74 -1.64 11.38
C ASP A 175 -4.80 -2.70 11.74
N VAL A 176 -5.21 -2.72 13.02
CA VAL A 176 -6.12 -3.75 13.57
C VAL A 176 -7.52 -3.76 12.96
N ASN A 177 -7.90 -2.70 12.24
CA ASN A 177 -9.17 -2.60 11.50
C ASN A 177 -9.08 -3.17 10.06
N ARG A 178 -8.02 -3.88 9.72
CA ARG A 178 -7.89 -4.58 8.43
C ARG A 178 -8.23 -6.04 8.55
N PHE A 179 -8.67 -6.65 7.44
CA PHE A 179 -9.25 -8.00 7.42
C PHE A 179 -8.42 -9.05 8.17
N ILE A 180 -7.16 -9.26 7.83
CA ILE A 180 -6.31 -10.28 8.48
C ILE A 180 -6.11 -9.98 9.98
N PRO A 181 -5.73 -8.76 10.40
CA PRO A 181 -5.65 -8.41 11.82
C PRO A 181 -6.98 -8.53 12.57
N ILE A 182 -8.12 -8.15 11.97
CA ILE A 182 -9.45 -8.33 12.59
C ILE A 182 -9.64 -9.81 12.95
N VAL A 183 -9.44 -10.72 12.01
CA VAL A 183 -9.62 -12.16 12.26
C VAL A 183 -8.66 -12.65 13.34
N ILE A 184 -7.38 -12.29 13.26
CA ILE A 184 -6.37 -12.71 14.25
C ILE A 184 -6.74 -12.21 15.66
N THR A 185 -7.06 -10.93 15.80
CA THR A 185 -7.35 -10.34 17.13
C THR A 185 -8.60 -10.92 17.76
N ASN A 186 -9.66 -11.16 16.98
CA ASN A 186 -10.86 -11.82 17.49
C ASN A 186 -10.62 -13.30 17.84
N CYS A 187 -9.82 -14.03 17.06
CA CYS A 187 -9.43 -15.40 17.38
C CYS A 187 -8.58 -15.44 18.67
N LEU A 188 -7.64 -14.53 18.85
CA LEU A 188 -6.86 -14.42 20.09
C LEU A 188 -7.73 -14.10 21.31
N LYS A 189 -8.77 -13.31 21.14
CA LYS A 189 -9.75 -12.96 22.20
C LYS A 189 -10.77 -14.06 22.46
N LYS A 190 -10.79 -15.12 21.64
CA LYS A 190 -11.84 -16.16 21.66
C LYS A 190 -13.26 -15.58 21.50
N SER A 191 -13.40 -14.44 20.82
CA SER A 191 -14.68 -13.74 20.71
C SER A 191 -15.48 -14.15 19.46
N LYS A 192 -16.79 -13.92 19.50
CA LYS A 192 -17.66 -13.95 18.31
C LYS A 192 -17.36 -12.73 17.44
N PHE A 193 -17.32 -12.87 16.12
CA PHE A 193 -17.11 -11.75 15.20
C PHE A 193 -17.85 -11.92 13.88
N PRO A 194 -18.48 -10.86 13.34
CA PRO A 194 -19.19 -10.93 12.08
C PRO A 194 -18.23 -11.02 10.90
N CYS A 195 -18.58 -11.84 9.93
CA CYS A 195 -17.87 -11.92 8.66
C CYS A 195 -18.85 -12.18 7.50
N SER A 196 -18.39 -11.95 6.27
CA SER A 196 -19.15 -12.35 5.08
C SER A 196 -19.13 -13.86 4.92
N ASP A 197 -19.90 -14.40 3.96
CA ASP A 197 -19.85 -15.84 3.61
C ASP A 197 -18.44 -16.30 3.22
N GLY A 198 -17.56 -15.37 2.90
CA GLY A 198 -16.19 -15.64 2.55
C GLY A 198 -16.03 -16.36 1.22
N LYS A 199 -17.01 -16.25 0.31
CA LYS A 199 -16.99 -16.87 -1.03
C LYS A 199 -16.00 -16.18 -1.97
N GLN A 200 -15.70 -14.88 -1.75
CA GLN A 200 -14.83 -14.08 -2.57
C GLN A 200 -13.35 -14.49 -2.47
N PHE A 201 -12.63 -14.27 -3.58
CA PHE A 201 -11.20 -14.51 -3.70
C PHE A 201 -10.45 -13.17 -3.79
N ARG A 202 -9.35 -13.03 -3.04
CA ARG A 202 -8.48 -11.86 -3.06
C ARG A 202 -7.02 -12.29 -3.14
N ASP A 203 -6.23 -11.50 -3.85
CA ASP A 203 -4.77 -11.68 -3.90
C ASP A 203 -4.12 -10.95 -2.74
N PHE A 204 -3.46 -11.71 -1.87
CA PHE A 204 -2.77 -11.19 -0.69
C PHE A 204 -1.26 -11.25 -0.88
N ILE A 205 -0.59 -10.11 -0.73
CA ILE A 205 0.86 -10.01 -0.78
C ILE A 205 1.45 -9.71 0.59
N TYR A 206 2.48 -10.48 0.98
CA TYR A 206 3.19 -10.25 2.24
C TYR A 206 4.01 -8.96 2.17
N ILE A 207 4.05 -8.23 3.29
CA ILE A 207 4.64 -6.88 3.33
C ILE A 207 6.09 -6.83 2.85
N GLU A 208 6.93 -7.82 3.18
CA GLU A 208 8.33 -7.82 2.75
C GLU A 208 8.48 -7.97 1.24
N ASP A 209 7.60 -8.73 0.58
CA ASP A 209 7.56 -8.86 -0.87
C ASP A 209 7.13 -7.53 -1.52
N LEU A 210 6.12 -6.85 -0.96
CA LEU A 210 5.72 -5.52 -1.41
C LEU A 210 6.87 -4.51 -1.30
N ILE A 211 7.58 -4.48 -0.17
CA ILE A 211 8.73 -3.58 0.01
C ILE A 211 9.84 -3.91 -1.00
N SER A 212 10.07 -5.19 -1.26
CA SER A 212 11.00 -5.61 -2.31
C SER A 212 10.60 -5.09 -3.69
N ALA A 213 9.30 -5.14 -4.05
CA ALA A 213 8.79 -4.59 -5.31
C ALA A 213 8.99 -3.07 -5.41
N ILE A 214 8.70 -2.33 -4.33
CA ILE A 214 8.93 -0.88 -4.27
C ILE A 214 10.41 -0.56 -4.53
N ILE A 215 11.34 -1.23 -3.83
CA ILE A 215 12.77 -1.01 -4.01
C ILE A 215 13.22 -1.32 -5.44
N GLN A 216 12.72 -2.39 -6.05
CA GLN A 216 13.02 -2.69 -7.46
C GLN A 216 12.49 -1.60 -8.40
N ALA A 217 11.28 -1.10 -8.18
CA ALA A 217 10.68 -0.04 -8.98
C ALA A 217 11.47 1.27 -8.88
N LEU A 218 11.98 1.62 -7.69
CA LEU A 218 12.80 2.82 -7.49
C LEU A 218 14.13 2.77 -8.27
N LYS A 219 14.73 1.59 -8.41
CA LYS A 219 16.05 1.41 -9.03
C LYS A 219 16.01 1.16 -10.54
N ARG A 220 14.83 0.93 -11.14
CA ARG A 220 14.72 0.53 -12.55
C ARG A 220 14.13 1.64 -13.42
N LYS A 221 14.96 2.24 -14.26
CA LYS A 221 14.53 3.27 -15.23
C LYS A 221 13.42 2.77 -16.17
N GLN A 222 13.40 1.46 -16.50
CA GLN A 222 12.35 0.85 -17.33
C GLN A 222 10.93 0.92 -16.71
N SER A 223 10.82 1.22 -15.41
CA SER A 223 9.53 1.41 -14.74
C SER A 223 8.94 2.81 -14.94
N LEU A 224 9.74 3.78 -15.37
CA LEU A 224 9.30 5.16 -15.56
C LEU A 224 8.22 5.23 -16.65
N GLY A 225 7.17 6.00 -16.41
CA GLY A 225 6.01 6.12 -17.27
C GLY A 225 5.12 4.87 -17.32
N LYS A 226 5.29 3.92 -16.39
CA LYS A 226 4.53 2.65 -16.41
C LYS A 226 3.63 2.49 -15.19
N ILE A 227 2.50 1.81 -15.44
CA ILE A 227 1.68 1.20 -14.40
C ILE A 227 2.09 -0.28 -14.30
N ILE A 228 2.28 -0.77 -13.07
CA ILE A 228 2.71 -2.14 -12.82
C ILE A 228 1.89 -2.73 -11.68
N ASN A 229 1.25 -3.86 -11.92
CA ASN A 229 0.51 -4.59 -10.91
C ASN A 229 1.45 -5.27 -9.90
N ILE A 230 1.12 -5.16 -8.62
CA ILE A 230 1.88 -5.78 -7.52
C ILE A 230 0.96 -6.68 -6.68
N GLY A 231 1.21 -7.96 -6.76
CA GLY A 231 0.47 -9.02 -6.08
C GLY A 231 1.21 -10.36 -6.18
N THR A 232 0.50 -11.45 -5.96
CA THR A 232 1.06 -12.82 -6.06
C THR A 232 0.58 -13.58 -7.30
N GLY A 233 -0.55 -13.17 -7.90
CA GLY A 233 -1.26 -13.89 -8.95
C GLY A 233 -1.97 -15.17 -8.45
N LYS A 234 -1.97 -15.40 -7.12
CA LYS A 234 -2.51 -16.62 -6.49
C LYS A 234 -3.60 -16.27 -5.47
N PRO A 235 -4.81 -15.91 -5.92
CA PRO A 235 -5.88 -15.45 -5.03
C PRO A 235 -6.30 -16.53 -4.02
N LYS A 236 -6.69 -16.09 -2.82
CA LYS A 236 -7.14 -16.95 -1.73
C LYS A 236 -8.61 -16.70 -1.42
N LYS A 237 -9.38 -17.78 -1.20
CA LYS A 237 -10.77 -17.70 -0.74
C LYS A 237 -10.78 -17.16 0.70
N ILE A 238 -11.57 -16.11 0.96
CA ILE A 238 -11.63 -15.46 2.27
C ILE A 238 -12.00 -16.45 3.38
N ARG A 239 -12.98 -17.32 3.16
CA ARG A 239 -13.38 -18.34 4.13
C ARG A 239 -12.24 -19.31 4.50
N LYS A 240 -11.37 -19.68 3.53
CA LYS A 240 -10.18 -20.52 3.81
C LYS A 240 -9.18 -19.81 4.73
N ILE A 241 -9.01 -18.48 4.57
CA ILE A 241 -8.13 -17.70 5.44
C ILE A 241 -8.68 -17.63 6.87
N ILE A 242 -9.97 -17.33 7.01
CA ILE A 242 -10.64 -17.30 8.33
C ILE A 242 -10.51 -18.65 9.04
N LYS A 243 -10.86 -19.76 8.35
CA LYS A 243 -10.73 -21.11 8.90
C LYS A 243 -9.30 -21.44 9.32
N PHE A 244 -8.30 -21.08 8.51
CA PHE A 244 -6.90 -21.32 8.84
C PHE A 244 -6.48 -20.59 10.12
N ILE A 245 -6.81 -19.28 10.26
CA ILE A 245 -6.46 -18.50 11.45
C ILE A 245 -7.17 -19.06 12.69
N ASN A 246 -8.45 -19.37 12.56
CA ASN A 246 -9.27 -19.93 13.63
C ASN A 246 -8.70 -21.26 14.15
N ASN A 247 -8.42 -22.22 13.25
CA ASN A 247 -7.85 -23.51 13.61
C ASN A 247 -6.42 -23.38 14.20
N TYR A 248 -5.60 -22.49 13.63
CA TYR A 248 -4.22 -22.27 14.09
C TYR A 248 -4.15 -21.68 15.50
N LEU A 249 -5.10 -20.81 15.85
CA LEU A 249 -5.19 -20.16 17.16
C LEU A 249 -6.09 -20.90 18.15
N LYS A 250 -6.82 -21.92 17.70
CA LYS A 250 -7.78 -22.68 18.50
C LYS A 250 -8.77 -21.76 19.26
N GLY A 251 -9.28 -20.71 18.57
CA GLY A 251 -10.15 -19.73 19.20
C GLY A 251 -10.83 -18.79 18.23
N GLY A 252 -11.88 -18.11 18.72
CA GLY A 252 -12.74 -17.21 17.96
C GLY A 252 -13.91 -17.94 17.27
N HIS A 253 -15.03 -17.22 17.12
CA HIS A 253 -16.27 -17.77 16.57
C HIS A 253 -16.75 -16.89 15.41
N PRO A 254 -16.33 -17.17 14.15
CA PRO A 254 -16.74 -16.40 12.98
C PRO A 254 -18.22 -16.65 12.67
N ILE A 255 -19.02 -15.57 12.63
CA ILE A 255 -20.43 -15.62 12.26
C ILE A 255 -20.54 -15.28 10.78
N TYR A 256 -20.56 -16.32 9.95
CA TYR A 256 -20.61 -16.18 8.49
C TYR A 256 -21.96 -15.59 8.03
N GLY A 257 -21.91 -14.77 6.96
CA GLY A 257 -23.10 -14.15 6.35
C GLY A 257 -23.62 -12.89 7.06
N LYS A 258 -23.12 -12.56 8.28
CA LYS A 258 -23.53 -11.33 8.99
C LYS A 258 -23.07 -10.03 8.34
N VAL A 259 -21.99 -10.07 7.53
CA VAL A 259 -21.51 -8.94 6.73
C VAL A 259 -21.93 -9.18 5.27
N LYS A 260 -22.86 -8.37 4.76
CA LYS A 260 -23.29 -8.45 3.37
C LYS A 260 -22.17 -7.96 2.43
N LEU A 261 -21.94 -8.67 1.33
CA LEU A 261 -21.11 -8.18 0.25
C LEU A 261 -21.85 -7.07 -0.49
N ARG A 262 -21.10 -6.13 -1.09
CA ARG A 262 -21.72 -5.13 -1.95
C ARG A 262 -22.31 -5.84 -3.18
N LYS A 263 -23.43 -5.31 -3.71
CA LYS A 263 -24.08 -5.87 -4.90
C LYS A 263 -23.16 -5.98 -6.11
N ASP A 264 -22.23 -5.03 -6.24
CA ASP A 264 -21.24 -4.89 -7.31
C ASP A 264 -19.85 -5.47 -6.93
N GLU A 265 -19.76 -6.29 -5.88
CA GLU A 265 -18.49 -6.84 -5.42
C GLU A 265 -17.95 -7.90 -6.41
N ASN A 266 -16.77 -7.61 -6.98
CA ASN A 266 -16.08 -8.60 -7.80
C ASN A 266 -15.65 -9.80 -6.95
N LEU A 267 -16.18 -10.98 -7.25
CA LEU A 267 -15.93 -12.19 -6.47
C LEU A 267 -14.49 -12.70 -6.58
N LYS A 268 -13.76 -12.37 -7.65
CA LYS A 268 -12.40 -12.85 -7.84
C LYS A 268 -11.49 -11.73 -8.34
N THR A 269 -10.56 -11.27 -7.50
CA THR A 269 -9.68 -10.15 -7.82
C THR A 269 -8.21 -10.54 -7.65
N TYR A 270 -7.44 -10.58 -8.76
CA TYR A 270 -6.01 -10.86 -8.79
C TYR A 270 -5.37 -10.30 -10.07
N PRO A 271 -4.05 -9.97 -10.04
CA PRO A 271 -3.34 -9.37 -11.17
C PRO A 271 -2.85 -10.37 -12.21
N ASP A 272 -2.69 -9.91 -13.44
CA ASP A 272 -1.61 -10.37 -14.32
C ASP A 272 -0.29 -9.74 -13.83
N LEU A 273 0.77 -10.53 -13.79
CA LEU A 273 2.08 -10.11 -13.27
C LEU A 273 3.19 -10.11 -14.34
N LYS A 274 2.83 -10.18 -15.63
CA LYS A 274 3.82 -10.17 -16.72
C LYS A 274 4.73 -8.95 -16.67
N ASN A 275 4.15 -7.76 -16.45
CA ASN A 275 4.92 -6.52 -16.34
C ASN A 275 5.82 -6.47 -15.11
N ALA A 276 5.37 -6.92 -13.94
CA ALA A 276 6.21 -6.99 -12.75
C ALA A 276 7.44 -7.88 -12.98
N ARG A 277 7.26 -9.03 -13.64
CA ARG A 277 8.37 -9.94 -13.98
C ARG A 277 9.31 -9.33 -15.01
N ARG A 278 8.76 -8.79 -16.10
CA ARG A 278 9.56 -8.25 -17.23
C ARG A 278 10.28 -6.95 -16.84
N ILE A 279 9.56 -5.98 -16.27
CA ILE A 279 10.07 -4.62 -16.03
C ILE A 279 10.85 -4.56 -14.73
N LEU A 280 10.28 -5.08 -13.63
CA LEU A 280 10.94 -5.02 -12.33
C LEU A 280 11.87 -6.20 -12.06
N LYS A 281 11.87 -7.24 -12.93
CA LYS A 281 12.56 -8.52 -12.66
C LYS A 281 12.20 -9.07 -11.27
N TRP A 282 10.91 -8.92 -10.91
CA TRP A 282 10.41 -9.20 -9.59
C TRP A 282 9.23 -10.20 -9.60
N LYS A 283 9.19 -11.02 -8.56
CA LYS A 283 8.06 -11.89 -8.19
C LYS A 283 7.96 -11.98 -6.68
N ALA A 284 6.75 -12.14 -6.14
CA ALA A 284 6.54 -12.45 -4.72
C ALA A 284 7.15 -13.82 -4.38
N LYS A 285 7.90 -13.88 -3.28
CA LYS A 285 8.62 -15.09 -2.83
C LYS A 285 7.99 -15.75 -1.64
N THR A 286 7.27 -14.98 -0.81
CA THR A 286 6.72 -15.48 0.45
C THR A 286 5.48 -16.33 0.20
N ASN A 287 5.51 -17.58 0.67
CA ASN A 287 4.31 -18.41 0.72
C ASN A 287 3.26 -17.75 1.62
N PHE A 288 1.98 -17.74 1.18
CA PHE A 288 0.90 -17.06 1.89
C PHE A 288 0.76 -17.52 3.35
N PHE A 289 0.73 -18.82 3.59
CA PHE A 289 0.56 -19.35 4.95
C PHE A 289 1.78 -19.12 5.83
N SER A 290 2.98 -19.15 5.27
CA SER A 290 4.21 -18.79 6.00
C SER A 290 4.19 -17.32 6.44
N GLY A 291 3.81 -16.40 5.54
CA GLY A 291 3.63 -14.99 5.89
C GLY A 291 2.51 -14.76 6.91
N LEU A 292 1.42 -15.56 6.80
CA LEU A 292 0.31 -15.48 7.73
C LEU A 292 0.72 -15.95 9.15
N LYS A 293 1.46 -17.04 9.27
CA LYS A 293 2.02 -17.49 10.56
C LYS A 293 2.92 -16.44 11.21
N LYS A 294 3.81 -15.77 10.43
CA LYS A 294 4.63 -14.65 10.91
C LYS A 294 3.76 -13.50 11.43
N THR A 295 2.68 -13.18 10.70
CA THR A 295 1.73 -12.13 11.08
C THR A 295 0.99 -12.49 12.37
N ILE A 296 0.50 -13.73 12.50
CA ILE A 296 -0.17 -14.22 13.71
C ILE A 296 0.79 -14.14 14.91
N ARG A 297 2.04 -14.61 14.77
CA ARG A 297 3.04 -14.54 15.84
C ARG A 297 3.24 -13.10 16.34
N PHE A 298 3.33 -12.14 15.42
CA PHE A 298 3.45 -10.73 15.77
C PHE A 298 2.29 -10.26 16.66
N TYR A 299 1.03 -10.46 16.26
CA TYR A 299 -0.13 -10.02 17.06
C TYR A 299 -0.29 -10.79 18.38
N LYS A 300 0.13 -12.06 18.44
CA LYS A 300 0.17 -12.83 19.68
C LYS A 300 1.15 -12.24 20.69
N ASN A 301 2.33 -11.81 20.23
CA ASN A 301 3.34 -11.18 21.08
C ASN A 301 2.92 -9.76 21.51
N GLU A 302 2.38 -8.94 20.60
CA GLU A 302 1.84 -7.60 20.93
C GLU A 302 0.78 -7.68 22.03
N ARG A 303 -0.06 -8.71 22.02
CA ARG A 303 -1.05 -8.92 23.06
C ARG A 303 -0.43 -9.28 24.43
N LYS A 304 0.60 -10.13 24.43
CA LYS A 304 1.31 -10.49 25.68
C LYS A 304 2.03 -9.30 26.32
N SER A 305 2.54 -8.35 25.51
CA SER A 305 3.24 -7.15 25.99
C SER A 305 2.29 -6.04 26.45
N ALA A 306 0.98 -6.20 26.26
CA ALA A 306 -0.05 -5.24 26.69
C ALA A 306 -0.71 -5.62 28.02
N TYR A 307 -0.30 -6.74 28.60
CA TYR A 307 -0.60 -7.22 29.96
C TYR A 307 0.73 -7.31 30.76
#